data_6cb8a37af502f704746552641f3375b6
#
_entry.id   6cb8a37af502f704746552641f3375b6
#
_cell.length_a   1.000
_cell.length_b   1.000
_cell.length_c   1.000
_cell.angle_alpha   90.00
_cell.angle_beta   90.00
_cell.angle_gamma   90.00
#
_symmetry.space_group_name_H-M   'P 1'
#
loop_
_entity.id
_entity.type
_entity.pdbx_description
1 polymer ?
#
loop_
_entity_poly.entity_id
_entity_poly.type
_entity_poly.pdbx_seq_one_letter_code
_entity_poly.pdbx_strand_id
1 'polypeptide(L)'
;MSRLDAWSPQILSVLRVIIALLFMEHGLMKLFHFPAPQPGVPDPLPLILLVGAWLELVGGALIALGLLTRPAAFILSGEMAVAYFMFHMPRSFWPSVNQGEDAILFCFIFFYLVFVGAGPWSLDVAIARRRSAWGRSPRFARPLRAQWDGEFGWTIRHSKRPREQR
;
A
#
# COMPACT_ATOMS: atom_id res chain seq x y z
N MET A 1 19.11 -10.49 17.01
CA MET A 1 17.98 -10.66 16.07
C MET A 1 17.80 -12.14 15.82
N SER A 2 16.60 -12.67 16.02
CA SER A 2 16.30 -14.08 15.78
C SER A 2 16.26 -14.37 14.26
N ARG A 3 16.40 -15.65 13.87
CA ARG A 3 16.25 -16.03 12.45
C ARG A 3 14.85 -15.67 11.92
N LEU A 4 13.86 -15.61 12.79
CA LEU A 4 12.47 -15.26 12.42
C LEU A 4 12.33 -13.78 12.07
N ASP A 5 13.08 -12.88 12.69
CA ASP A 5 13.02 -11.44 12.40
C ASP A 5 13.39 -11.15 10.93
N ALA A 6 14.26 -11.96 10.34
CA ALA A 6 14.65 -11.83 8.93
C ALA A 6 13.51 -12.13 7.95
N TRP A 7 12.52 -12.92 8.34
CA TRP A 7 11.35 -13.27 7.51
C TRP A 7 10.17 -12.33 7.70
N SER A 8 10.17 -11.53 8.76
CA SER A 8 9.05 -10.63 9.08
C SER A 8 8.57 -9.77 7.88
N PRO A 9 9.46 -9.16 7.06
CA PRO A 9 9.01 -8.36 5.91
C PRO A 9 8.33 -9.20 4.81
N GLN A 10 8.78 -10.44 4.58
CA GLN A 10 8.19 -11.35 3.60
C GLN A 10 6.82 -11.82 4.06
N ILE A 11 6.70 -12.18 5.33
CA ILE A 11 5.42 -12.57 5.95
C ILE A 11 4.40 -11.42 5.90
N LEU A 12 4.86 -10.17 6.11
CA LEU A 12 4.01 -9.00 5.91
C LEU A 12 3.45 -8.93 4.47
N SER A 13 4.28 -9.22 3.46
CA SER A 13 3.82 -9.22 2.06
C SER A 13 2.77 -10.31 1.81
N VAL A 14 2.96 -11.49 2.38
CA VAL A 14 1.99 -12.60 2.29
C VAL A 14 0.68 -12.23 2.99
N LEU A 15 0.75 -11.74 4.23
CA LEU A 15 -0.42 -11.30 5.00
C LEU A 15 -1.23 -10.25 4.22
N ARG A 16 -0.55 -9.25 3.67
CA ARG A 16 -1.16 -8.20 2.86
C ARG A 16 -1.94 -8.77 1.67
N VAL A 17 -1.34 -9.71 0.93
CA VAL A 17 -2.01 -10.31 -0.24
C VAL A 17 -3.23 -11.12 0.18
N ILE A 18 -3.11 -11.96 1.22
CA ILE A 18 -4.24 -12.79 1.69
C ILE A 18 -5.39 -11.92 2.16
N ILE A 19 -5.12 -10.93 3.00
CA ILE A 19 -6.15 -10.01 3.52
C ILE A 19 -6.81 -9.23 2.38
N ALA A 20 -6.03 -8.78 1.40
CA ALA A 20 -6.58 -8.06 0.25
C ALA A 20 -7.51 -8.94 -0.61
N LEU A 21 -7.18 -10.21 -0.82
CA LEU A 21 -8.02 -11.13 -1.57
C LEU A 21 -9.33 -11.42 -0.83
N LEU A 22 -9.28 -11.67 0.47
CA LEU A 22 -10.48 -11.86 1.30
C LEU A 22 -11.35 -10.60 1.32
N PHE A 23 -10.73 -9.43 1.34
CA PHE A 23 -11.45 -8.17 1.29
C PHE A 23 -12.11 -7.91 -0.06
N MET A 24 -11.42 -8.21 -1.16
CA MET A 24 -11.97 -8.12 -2.53
C MET A 24 -13.17 -9.04 -2.74
N GLU A 25 -13.19 -10.21 -2.08
CA GLU A 25 -14.32 -11.13 -2.15
C GLU A 25 -15.62 -10.46 -1.72
N HIS A 26 -15.61 -9.64 -0.67
CA HIS A 26 -16.81 -8.88 -0.24
C HIS A 26 -17.31 -7.92 -1.32
N GLY A 27 -16.40 -7.22 -2.01
CA GLY A 27 -16.77 -6.37 -3.15
C GLY A 27 -17.33 -7.17 -4.34
N LEU A 28 -16.72 -8.33 -4.65
CA LEU A 28 -17.21 -9.24 -5.70
C LEU A 28 -18.60 -9.79 -5.38
N MET A 29 -18.85 -10.18 -4.12
CA MET A 29 -20.15 -10.67 -3.68
C MET A 29 -21.25 -9.62 -3.83
N LYS A 30 -20.94 -8.35 -3.49
CA LYS A 30 -21.89 -7.24 -3.60
C LYS A 30 -22.17 -6.84 -5.03
N LEU A 31 -21.11 -6.73 -5.89
CA LEU A 31 -21.22 -6.18 -7.24
C LEU A 31 -21.64 -7.23 -8.28
N PHE A 32 -21.15 -8.47 -8.14
CA PHE A 32 -21.26 -9.51 -9.16
C PHE A 32 -21.90 -10.79 -8.65
N HIS A 33 -22.30 -10.84 -7.37
CA HIS A 33 -22.85 -12.03 -6.72
C HIS A 33 -21.92 -13.24 -6.83
N PHE A 34 -20.60 -13.00 -6.82
CA PHE A 34 -19.58 -14.05 -6.93
C PHE A 34 -18.73 -14.16 -5.66
N PRO A 35 -18.52 -15.37 -5.11
CA PRO A 35 -19.04 -16.70 -5.53
C PRO A 35 -20.54 -16.89 -5.22
N ALA A 36 -21.12 -16.05 -4.37
CA ALA A 36 -22.53 -16.01 -4.01
C ALA A 36 -22.92 -14.57 -3.60
N PRO A 37 -24.20 -14.21 -3.60
CA PRO A 37 -24.68 -12.95 -3.05
C PRO A 37 -24.28 -12.81 -1.56
N GLN A 38 -23.88 -11.62 -1.13
CA GLN A 38 -23.51 -11.40 0.27
C GLN A 38 -24.75 -11.44 1.17
N PRO A 39 -24.78 -12.30 2.21
CA PRO A 39 -25.92 -12.41 3.09
C PRO A 39 -26.26 -11.08 3.79
N GLY A 40 -27.55 -10.75 3.82
CA GLY A 40 -28.06 -9.54 4.51
C GLY A 40 -27.80 -8.23 3.76
N VAL A 41 -27.27 -8.27 2.56
CA VAL A 41 -27.10 -7.11 1.69
C VAL A 41 -28.30 -7.02 0.73
N PRO A 42 -28.99 -5.85 0.65
CA PRO A 42 -30.14 -5.67 -0.24
C PRO A 42 -29.72 -5.62 -1.70
N ASP A 43 -30.62 -6.13 -2.58
CA ASP A 43 -30.52 -5.97 -4.02
C ASP A 43 -31.83 -5.29 -4.53
N PRO A 44 -31.76 -4.13 -5.19
CA PRO A 44 -30.56 -3.39 -5.62
C PRO A 44 -29.78 -2.75 -4.47
N LEU A 45 -28.46 -2.59 -4.67
CA LEU A 45 -27.56 -2.00 -3.70
C LEU A 45 -27.90 -0.51 -3.45
N PRO A 46 -28.11 -0.06 -2.20
CA PRO A 46 -28.10 1.35 -1.87
C PRO A 46 -26.77 2.01 -2.23
N LEU A 47 -26.80 3.30 -2.56
CA LEU A 47 -25.61 4.04 -3.03
C LEU A 47 -24.40 3.89 -2.09
N ILE A 48 -24.61 3.94 -0.78
CA ILE A 48 -23.53 3.81 0.19
C ILE A 48 -22.84 2.43 0.13
N LEU A 49 -23.62 1.36 -0.04
CA LEU A 49 -23.08 0.00 -0.20
C LEU A 49 -22.45 -0.21 -1.56
N LEU A 50 -22.96 0.45 -2.61
CA LEU A 50 -22.36 0.44 -3.93
C LEU A 50 -20.98 1.11 -3.93
N VAL A 51 -20.85 2.27 -3.29
CA VAL A 51 -19.55 2.95 -3.11
C VAL A 51 -18.60 2.06 -2.30
N GLY A 52 -19.06 1.48 -1.19
CA GLY A 52 -18.26 0.55 -0.39
C GLY A 52 -17.80 -0.64 -1.21
N ALA A 53 -18.68 -1.29 -1.98
CA ALA A 53 -18.33 -2.43 -2.82
C ALA A 53 -17.23 -2.12 -3.85
N TRP A 54 -17.25 -0.93 -4.44
CA TRP A 54 -16.17 -0.47 -5.33
C TRP A 54 -14.87 -0.17 -4.58
N LEU A 55 -14.95 0.41 -3.38
CA LEU A 55 -13.76 0.60 -2.53
C LEU A 55 -13.14 -0.74 -2.12
N GLU A 56 -13.96 -1.71 -1.73
CA GLU A 56 -13.50 -3.07 -1.40
C GLU A 56 -12.80 -3.73 -2.59
N LEU A 57 -13.37 -3.65 -3.78
CA LEU A 57 -12.80 -4.28 -4.97
C LEU A 57 -11.53 -3.57 -5.45
N VAL A 58 -11.61 -2.25 -5.71
CA VAL A 58 -10.49 -1.48 -6.27
C VAL A 58 -9.41 -1.26 -5.21
N GLY A 59 -9.80 -0.89 -4.00
CA GLY A 59 -8.87 -0.71 -2.89
C GLY A 59 -8.18 -2.01 -2.51
N GLY A 60 -8.94 -3.12 -2.44
CA GLY A 60 -8.38 -4.45 -2.23
C GLY A 60 -7.36 -4.83 -3.32
N ALA A 61 -7.65 -4.55 -4.59
CA ALA A 61 -6.70 -4.79 -5.69
C ALA A 61 -5.41 -3.96 -5.53
N LEU A 62 -5.51 -2.69 -5.13
CA LEU A 62 -4.34 -1.84 -4.84
C LEU A 62 -3.51 -2.42 -3.69
N ILE A 63 -4.17 -2.87 -2.62
CA ILE A 63 -3.50 -3.53 -1.50
C ILE A 63 -2.85 -4.83 -1.94
N ALA A 64 -3.53 -5.69 -2.72
CA ALA A 64 -2.98 -6.95 -3.22
C ALA A 64 -1.71 -6.75 -4.04
N LEU A 65 -1.70 -5.77 -4.94
CA LEU A 65 -0.54 -5.41 -5.75
C LEU A 65 0.55 -4.68 -4.96
N GLY A 66 0.22 -4.15 -3.80
CA GLY A 66 1.11 -3.28 -3.04
C GLY A 66 1.42 -1.98 -3.77
N LEU A 67 0.40 -1.38 -4.38
CA LEU A 67 0.47 -0.12 -5.09
C LEU A 67 -0.32 0.94 -4.33
N LEU A 68 0.32 2.10 -4.07
CA LEU A 68 -0.27 3.15 -3.24
C LEU A 68 -0.78 2.60 -1.91
N THR A 69 -0.05 1.66 -1.33
CA THR A 69 -0.52 0.85 -0.19
C THR A 69 -0.95 1.70 1.00
N ARG A 70 -0.18 2.71 1.38
CA ARG A 70 -0.48 3.54 2.55
C ARG A 70 -1.77 4.36 2.41
N PRO A 71 -1.99 5.14 1.33
CA PRO A 71 -3.24 5.88 1.15
C PRO A 71 -4.45 4.95 0.94
N ALA A 72 -4.31 3.86 0.19
CA ALA A 72 -5.38 2.87 0.03
C ALA A 72 -5.76 2.25 1.37
N ALA A 73 -4.79 1.78 2.15
CA ALA A 73 -5.00 1.21 3.47
C ALA A 73 -5.68 2.19 4.44
N PHE A 74 -5.33 3.49 4.39
CA PHE A 74 -5.98 4.50 5.22
C PHE A 74 -7.48 4.65 4.87
N ILE A 75 -7.81 4.72 3.57
CA ILE A 75 -9.19 4.82 3.10
C ILE A 75 -9.99 3.58 3.51
N LEU A 76 -9.44 2.37 3.27
CA LEU A 76 -10.11 1.11 3.59
C LEU A 76 -10.27 0.90 5.11
N SER A 77 -9.32 1.33 5.92
CA SER A 77 -9.45 1.32 7.37
C SER A 77 -10.63 2.20 7.82
N GLY A 78 -10.75 3.41 7.25
CA GLY A 78 -11.87 4.32 7.52
C GLY A 78 -13.20 3.75 7.06
N GLU A 79 -13.26 3.14 5.88
CA GLU A 79 -14.44 2.46 5.36
C GLU A 79 -14.93 1.36 6.32
N MET A 80 -14.02 0.51 6.79
CA MET A 80 -14.37 -0.57 7.73
C MET A 80 -14.84 -0.07 9.08
N ALA A 81 -14.29 1.04 9.57
CA ALA A 81 -14.82 1.70 10.77
C ALA A 81 -16.26 2.18 10.54
N VAL A 82 -16.53 2.84 9.40
CA VAL A 82 -17.89 3.28 9.03
C VAL A 82 -18.82 2.07 8.90
N ALA A 83 -18.40 1.00 8.23
CA ALA A 83 -19.18 -0.21 8.07
C ALA A 83 -19.56 -0.82 9.42
N TYR A 84 -18.61 -0.90 10.36
CA TYR A 84 -18.90 -1.39 11.70
C TYR A 84 -19.94 -0.56 12.43
N PHE A 85 -19.75 0.75 12.53
CA PHE A 85 -20.65 1.61 13.28
C PHE A 85 -22.03 1.79 12.64
N MET A 86 -22.13 1.73 11.30
CA MET A 86 -23.40 1.92 10.60
C MET A 86 -24.21 0.63 10.46
N PHE A 87 -23.56 -0.51 10.24
CA PHE A 87 -24.28 -1.73 9.87
C PHE A 87 -24.23 -2.85 10.91
N HIS A 88 -23.18 -2.89 11.74
CA HIS A 88 -22.99 -3.94 12.72
C HIS A 88 -23.39 -3.51 14.13
N MET A 89 -22.81 -2.43 14.64
CA MET A 89 -23.04 -1.94 15.99
C MET A 89 -24.53 -1.72 16.35
N PRO A 90 -25.42 -1.21 15.43
CA PRO A 90 -26.83 -1.04 15.76
C PRO A 90 -27.59 -2.35 16.05
N ARG A 91 -27.06 -3.49 15.61
CA ARG A 91 -27.67 -4.82 15.86
C ARG A 91 -27.35 -5.34 17.26
N SER A 92 -26.13 -5.09 17.75
CA SER A 92 -25.66 -5.46 19.10
C SER A 92 -24.35 -4.73 19.39
N PHE A 93 -24.09 -4.45 20.68
CA PHE A 93 -22.81 -3.92 21.13
C PHE A 93 -21.66 -4.93 20.94
N TRP A 94 -21.94 -6.23 21.04
CA TRP A 94 -20.91 -7.27 21.01
C TRP A 94 -20.58 -7.69 19.56
N PRO A 95 -19.31 -7.55 19.11
CA PRO A 95 -18.91 -7.88 17.74
C PRO A 95 -19.20 -9.32 17.33
N SER A 96 -19.00 -10.28 18.21
CA SER A 96 -19.30 -11.70 17.97
C SER A 96 -20.80 -11.99 17.77
N VAL A 97 -21.67 -11.13 18.29
CA VAL A 97 -23.13 -11.26 18.16
C VAL A 97 -23.63 -10.52 16.92
N ASN A 98 -23.02 -9.37 16.60
CA ASN A 98 -23.45 -8.51 15.50
C ASN A 98 -22.76 -8.84 14.16
N GLN A 99 -21.91 -9.87 14.12
CA GLN A 99 -21.12 -10.28 12.95
C GLN A 99 -20.18 -9.17 12.43
N GLY A 100 -19.72 -8.28 13.31
CA GLY A 100 -18.83 -7.17 12.96
C GLY A 100 -17.36 -7.45 13.20
N GLU A 101 -16.97 -8.67 13.58
CA GLU A 101 -15.59 -9.03 13.88
C GLU A 101 -14.69 -8.81 12.64
N ASP A 102 -15.16 -9.20 11.45
CA ASP A 102 -14.42 -9.03 10.20
C ASP A 102 -14.15 -7.55 9.90
N ALA A 103 -15.16 -6.69 10.06
CA ALA A 103 -15.01 -5.25 9.86
C ALA A 103 -13.96 -4.64 10.80
N ILE A 104 -13.94 -5.07 12.06
CA ILE A 104 -12.94 -4.63 13.04
C ILE A 104 -11.55 -5.14 12.65
N LEU A 105 -11.42 -6.42 12.31
CA LEU A 105 -10.14 -7.02 11.90
C LEU A 105 -9.57 -6.33 10.66
N PHE A 106 -10.36 -6.15 9.61
CA PHE A 106 -9.94 -5.43 8.41
C PHE A 106 -9.56 -3.98 8.72
N CYS A 107 -10.36 -3.26 9.55
CA CYS A 107 -10.05 -1.90 9.95
C CYS A 107 -8.64 -1.79 10.55
N PHE A 108 -8.32 -2.61 11.55
CA PHE A 108 -7.04 -2.53 12.25
C PHE A 108 -5.86 -3.10 11.44
N ILE A 109 -6.08 -4.12 10.59
CA ILE A 109 -5.04 -4.62 9.69
C ILE A 109 -4.69 -3.56 8.65
N PHE A 110 -5.67 -2.91 8.03
CA PHE A 110 -5.41 -1.82 7.10
C PHE A 110 -4.76 -0.62 7.82
N PHE A 111 -5.21 -0.29 9.01
CA PHE A 111 -4.57 0.75 9.82
C PHE A 111 -3.08 0.43 10.08
N TYR A 112 -2.76 -0.80 10.41
CA TYR A 112 -1.37 -1.26 10.56
C TYR A 112 -0.57 -1.08 9.26
N LEU A 113 -1.14 -1.42 8.10
CA LEU A 113 -0.49 -1.25 6.79
C LEU A 113 -0.19 0.22 6.45
N VAL A 114 -0.93 1.19 6.99
CA VAL A 114 -0.61 2.62 6.83
C VAL A 114 0.79 2.94 7.35
N PHE A 115 1.18 2.35 8.48
CA PHE A 115 2.47 2.61 9.14
C PHE A 115 3.59 1.74 8.57
N VAL A 116 3.37 0.45 8.43
CA VAL A 116 4.42 -0.48 8.00
C VAL A 116 4.64 -0.50 6.48
N GLY A 117 3.60 -0.16 5.70
CA GLY A 117 3.64 -0.16 4.24
C GLY A 117 3.46 -1.54 3.61
N ALA A 118 3.85 -1.66 2.35
CA ALA A 118 3.52 -2.78 1.46
C ALA A 118 4.35 -4.06 1.67
N GLY A 119 5.49 -3.98 2.35
CA GLY A 119 6.47 -5.06 2.40
C GLY A 119 7.29 -5.18 1.09
N PRO A 120 8.31 -6.08 1.06
CA PRO A 120 9.28 -6.14 -0.04
C PRO A 120 8.70 -6.63 -1.38
N TRP A 121 7.63 -7.43 -1.36
CA TRP A 121 6.98 -7.96 -2.57
C TRP A 121 5.82 -7.07 -3.01
N SER A 122 6.14 -5.84 -3.44
CA SER A 122 5.15 -4.82 -3.78
C SER A 122 5.59 -3.96 -4.95
N LEU A 123 4.61 -3.41 -5.67
CA LEU A 123 4.87 -2.44 -6.74
C LEU A 123 5.44 -1.13 -6.20
N ASP A 124 5.05 -0.71 -5.01
CA ASP A 124 5.61 0.50 -4.36
C ASP A 124 7.14 0.40 -4.21
N VAL A 125 7.65 -0.76 -3.75
CA VAL A 125 9.08 -1.00 -3.61
C VAL A 125 9.76 -1.14 -4.98
N ALA A 126 9.13 -1.82 -5.95
CA ALA A 126 9.68 -1.97 -7.29
C ALA A 126 9.84 -0.61 -8.00
N ILE A 127 8.85 0.27 -7.88
CA ILE A 127 8.88 1.63 -8.43
C ILE A 127 9.96 2.48 -7.73
N ALA A 128 10.03 2.41 -6.40
CA ALA A 128 11.05 3.15 -5.64
C ALA A 128 12.48 2.73 -6.04
N ARG A 129 12.73 1.43 -6.21
CA ARG A 129 14.03 0.91 -6.68
C ARG A 129 14.37 1.41 -8.08
N ARG A 130 13.43 1.42 -9.02
CA ARG A 130 13.64 1.95 -10.37
C ARG A 130 13.99 3.44 -10.36
N ARG A 131 13.27 4.24 -9.57
CA ARG A 131 13.55 5.68 -9.43
C ARG A 131 14.94 5.95 -8.87
N SER A 132 15.37 5.20 -7.85
CA SER A 132 16.72 5.33 -7.27
C SER A 132 17.83 4.86 -8.21
N ALA A 133 17.57 3.91 -9.09
CA ALA A 133 18.52 3.48 -10.12
C ALA A 133 18.70 4.54 -11.23
N TRP A 134 17.60 5.21 -11.62
CA TRP A 134 17.65 6.29 -12.62
C TRP A 134 18.41 7.53 -12.10
N GLY A 135 18.18 7.94 -10.86
CA GLY A 135 18.88 9.08 -10.24
C GLY A 135 20.39 8.86 -10.05
N ARG A 136 20.86 7.62 -10.10
CA ARG A 136 22.27 7.23 -10.00
C ARG A 136 22.95 7.07 -11.37
N SER A 137 22.26 7.33 -12.48
CA SER A 137 22.89 7.27 -13.80
C SER A 137 23.98 8.35 -13.90
N PRO A 138 25.18 8.01 -14.44
CA PRO A 138 26.34 8.92 -14.46
C PRO A 138 26.13 10.22 -15.23
N ARG A 139 25.05 10.33 -16.00
CA ARG A 139 24.74 11.53 -16.82
C ARG A 139 24.31 12.73 -16.00
N PHE A 140 23.85 12.56 -14.76
CA PHE A 140 23.40 13.66 -13.88
C PHE A 140 24.28 13.90 -12.66
N ALA A 141 25.33 13.09 -12.45
CA ALA A 141 26.14 13.10 -11.23
C ALA A 141 27.50 13.80 -11.38
N ARG A 142 27.65 14.75 -12.30
CA ARG A 142 28.83 15.61 -12.29
C ARG A 142 28.43 17.04 -11.93
N PRO A 143 28.59 17.44 -10.66
CA PRO A 143 28.63 18.87 -10.39
C PRO A 143 29.81 19.45 -11.14
N LEU A 144 29.53 20.32 -12.11
CA LEU A 144 30.54 21.16 -12.71
C LEU A 144 31.14 22.00 -11.59
N ARG A 145 32.37 21.72 -11.16
CA ARG A 145 33.10 22.62 -10.29
C ARG A 145 33.56 23.81 -11.11
N ALA A 146 32.89 24.93 -10.92
CA ALA A 146 33.44 26.22 -11.34
C ALA A 146 34.60 26.55 -10.40
N GLN A 147 35.80 26.71 -10.95
CA GLN A 147 36.97 27.13 -10.21
C GLN A 147 37.41 28.49 -10.77
N TRP A 148 37.60 29.47 -9.86
CA TRP A 148 38.14 30.79 -10.18
C TRP A 148 39.65 30.63 -10.37
N ASP A 149 40.14 30.96 -11.59
CA ASP A 149 41.57 31.04 -11.89
C ASP A 149 41.94 32.54 -12.08
N GLY A 150 42.37 33.16 -11.09
CA GLY A 150 42.67 34.58 -10.86
C GLY A 150 43.05 35.54 -12.01
N GLU A 151 43.23 35.04 -13.25
CA GLU A 151 43.62 35.88 -14.39
C GLU A 151 42.58 35.99 -15.53
N PHE A 152 41.68 35.00 -15.73
CA PHE A 152 40.73 35.00 -16.86
C PHE A 152 39.27 34.65 -16.52
N GLY A 153 38.88 34.57 -15.26
CA GLY A 153 37.53 34.31 -14.87
C GLY A 153 37.23 32.81 -14.56
N TRP A 154 35.97 32.39 -14.61
CA TRP A 154 35.54 31.04 -14.22
C TRP A 154 35.79 30.02 -15.31
N THR A 155 36.57 28.97 -15.01
CA THR A 155 36.74 27.81 -15.90
C THR A 155 36.06 26.57 -15.33
N ILE A 156 35.46 25.77 -16.23
CA ILE A 156 34.82 24.52 -15.89
C ILE A 156 35.78 23.36 -16.17
N ARG A 157 36.34 22.74 -15.11
CA ARG A 157 37.20 21.56 -15.25
C ARG A 157 36.48 20.27 -14.99
N HIS A 158 36.63 19.31 -15.87
CA HIS A 158 36.25 17.92 -15.61
C HIS A 158 37.24 17.28 -14.62
N SER A 159 36.78 16.88 -13.45
CA SER A 159 37.57 16.14 -12.47
C SER A 159 37.99 14.78 -13.05
N LYS A 160 39.29 14.63 -13.42
CA LYS A 160 39.89 13.32 -13.68
C LYS A 160 40.20 12.66 -12.36
N ARG A 161 39.69 11.44 -12.10
CA ARG A 161 40.11 10.63 -10.95
C ARG A 161 41.65 10.36 -11.08
N PRO A 162 42.38 10.38 -9.95
CA PRO A 162 43.74 9.87 -9.90
C PRO A 162 43.71 8.38 -10.27
N ARG A 163 44.60 7.94 -11.16
CA ARG A 163 44.89 6.49 -11.32
C ARG A 163 45.55 6.01 -10.06
N GLU A 164 44.91 5.09 -9.34
CA GLU A 164 45.60 4.29 -8.31
C GLU A 164 46.73 3.49 -9.03
N GLN A 165 47.95 3.84 -8.71
CA GLN A 165 49.11 3.02 -9.04
C GLN A 165 49.12 1.83 -8.09
N ARG A 166 49.09 0.62 -8.65
CA ARG A 166 49.50 -0.61 -7.96
C ARG A 166 51.03 -0.71 -7.94
#